data_9c41f59a5a6542a3e5da6ca6ec5bff05
#
_entry.id   9c41f59a5a6542a3e5da6ca6ec5bff05
#
_cell.length_a   1.000
_cell.length_b   1.000
_cell.length_c   1.000
_cell.angle_alpha   90.00
_cell.angle_beta   90.00
_cell.angle_gamma   90.00
#
_symmetry.space_group_name_H-M   'P 1'
#
loop_
_entity.id
_entity.type
_entity.pdbx_description
1 polymer ?
#
loop_
_entity_poly.entity_id
_entity_poly.type
_entity_poly.pdbx_seq_one_letter_code
_entity_poly.pdbx_strand_id
1 'polypeptide(L)'
;RRQRQMCIRDRAVADYRPLHVADEKVKKQDGNMSIELERTDDILKTLGERKNGQFICGFSMETENMLENSRKKLEKKNCDMIVANNLKQDGAGFGGNTNIVTLITKDDEVQLEKMTKDEVAEKIFDFILSR
;
A
#
# COMPACT_ATOMS: atom_id res chain seq x y z
N ARG A 1 -31.67 1.10 -3.32
CA ARG A 1 -30.30 1.61 -3.63
C ARG A 1 -29.38 1.15 -2.50
N ARG A 2 -28.54 0.14 -2.76
CA ARG A 2 -27.42 -0.18 -1.84
C ARG A 2 -26.45 0.99 -1.91
N GLN A 3 -26.31 1.73 -0.83
CA GLN A 3 -25.20 2.69 -0.67
C GLN A 3 -23.89 1.89 -0.72
N ARG A 4 -23.12 2.07 -1.78
CA ARG A 4 -21.73 1.55 -1.82
C ARG A 4 -20.92 2.42 -0.87
N GLN A 5 -20.56 1.86 0.27
CA GLN A 5 -19.72 2.53 1.24
C GLN A 5 -18.26 2.39 0.77
N MET A 6 -17.65 3.51 0.37
CA MET A 6 -16.22 3.57 0.06
C MET A 6 -15.47 3.91 1.33
N CYS A 7 -14.50 3.10 1.70
CA CYS A 7 -13.62 3.36 2.83
C CYS A 7 -12.18 3.46 2.34
N ILE A 8 -11.60 4.66 2.44
CA ILE A 8 -10.20 4.91 2.16
C ILE A 8 -9.44 4.96 3.49
N ARG A 9 -8.38 4.16 3.61
CA ARG A 9 -7.49 4.15 4.76
C ARG A 9 -6.11 4.57 4.31
N ASP A 10 -5.68 5.74 4.72
CA ASP A 10 -4.48 6.45 4.28
C ASP A 10 -3.37 6.54 5.34
N ARG A 11 -3.47 5.76 6.40
CA ARG A 11 -2.46 5.77 7.46
C ARG A 11 -1.23 4.96 7.04
N ALA A 12 -0.06 5.56 7.22
CA ALA A 12 1.22 4.86 7.13
C ALA A 12 1.40 3.97 8.37
N VAL A 13 0.89 2.76 8.33
CA VAL A 13 1.10 1.75 9.37
C VAL A 13 2.42 1.07 9.09
N ALA A 14 3.38 1.20 10.01
CA ALA A 14 4.66 0.51 9.92
C ALA A 14 4.46 -1.01 10.13
N ASP A 15 5.30 -1.83 9.46
CA ASP A 15 5.28 -3.30 9.62
C ASP A 15 5.78 -3.77 10.99
N TYR A 16 6.42 -2.86 11.74
CA TYR A 16 6.96 -3.11 13.07
C TYR A 16 6.64 -1.96 14.02
N ARG A 17 6.44 -2.29 15.28
CA ARG A 17 6.30 -1.33 16.39
C ARG A 17 7.18 -1.74 17.55
N PRO A 18 7.58 -0.82 18.44
CA PRO A 18 8.27 -1.18 19.69
C PRO A 18 7.48 -2.21 20.48
N LEU A 19 8.16 -3.29 20.91
CA LEU A 19 7.55 -4.34 21.74
C LEU A 19 7.13 -3.77 23.11
N HIS A 20 7.94 -2.87 23.66
CA HIS A 20 7.69 -2.21 24.92
C HIS A 20 7.56 -0.71 24.73
N VAL A 21 6.48 -0.13 25.21
CA VAL A 21 6.26 1.32 25.27
C VAL A 21 6.49 1.76 26.71
N ALA A 22 7.42 2.70 26.92
CA ALA A 22 7.67 3.26 28.24
C ALA A 22 6.55 4.22 28.64
N ASP A 23 6.04 4.09 29.85
CA ASP A 23 5.02 4.98 30.41
C ASP A 23 5.54 6.39 30.65
N GLU A 24 6.86 6.51 30.87
CA GLU A 24 7.54 7.79 31.11
C GLU A 24 8.64 8.04 30.07
N LYS A 25 9.06 9.32 30.00
CA LYS A 25 10.15 9.75 29.13
C LYS A 25 11.44 8.98 29.43
N VAL A 26 11.94 8.21 28.49
CA VAL A 26 13.25 7.53 28.59
C VAL A 26 14.35 8.59 28.65
N LYS A 27 15.08 8.62 29.78
CA LYS A 27 16.21 9.55 29.97
C LYS A 27 17.40 9.09 29.11
N LYS A 28 18.13 10.07 28.59
CA LYS A 28 19.37 9.82 27.85
C LYS A 28 20.37 9.12 28.78
N GLN A 29 20.93 8.03 28.32
CA GLN A 29 22.00 7.27 28.97
C GLN A 29 23.25 7.32 28.09
N ASP A 30 24.42 7.14 28.71
CA ASP A 30 25.67 6.98 27.97
C ASP A 30 25.73 5.59 27.35
N GLY A 31 26.08 5.52 26.05
CA GLY A 31 26.18 4.29 25.29
C GLY A 31 25.07 4.08 24.27
N ASN A 32 25.07 2.89 23.67
CA ASN A 32 24.09 2.49 22.65
C ASN A 32 22.79 2.00 23.31
N MET A 33 21.66 2.31 22.68
CA MET A 33 20.34 1.80 23.07
C MET A 33 19.79 0.89 22.00
N SER A 34 19.23 -0.25 22.39
CA SER A 34 18.52 -1.17 21.51
C SER A 34 17.02 -1.05 21.76
N ILE A 35 16.24 -1.09 20.69
CA ILE A 35 14.77 -1.12 20.77
C ILE A 35 14.32 -2.42 20.13
N GLU A 36 13.69 -3.30 20.93
CA GLU A 36 13.05 -4.51 20.40
C GLU A 36 11.76 -4.13 19.69
N LEU A 37 11.57 -4.71 18.49
CA LEU A 37 10.40 -4.47 17.67
C LEU A 37 9.61 -5.77 17.49
N GLU A 38 8.29 -5.66 17.52
CA GLU A 38 7.36 -6.72 17.13
C GLU A 38 6.64 -6.38 15.83
N ARG A 39 6.14 -7.38 15.12
CA ARG A 39 5.34 -7.19 13.92
C ARG A 39 3.98 -6.62 14.26
N THR A 40 3.55 -5.65 13.45
CA THR A 40 2.17 -5.14 13.47
C THR A 40 1.23 -6.05 12.67
N ASP A 41 -0.08 -5.89 12.88
CA ASP A 41 -1.08 -6.59 12.08
C ASP A 41 -1.05 -6.13 10.62
N ASP A 42 -1.11 -7.06 9.70
CA ASP A 42 -1.23 -6.79 8.27
C ASP A 42 -2.69 -6.48 7.93
N ILE A 43 -3.02 -5.19 7.91
CA ILE A 43 -4.39 -4.70 7.69
C ILE A 43 -4.93 -5.19 6.36
N LEU A 44 -4.14 -5.12 5.28
CA LEU A 44 -4.59 -5.52 3.95
C LEU A 44 -4.89 -7.02 3.88
N LYS A 45 -4.06 -7.84 4.51
CA LYS A 45 -4.29 -9.29 4.65
C LYS A 45 -5.58 -9.56 5.41
N THR A 46 -5.77 -8.91 6.56
CA THR A 46 -6.97 -9.05 7.39
C THR A 46 -8.24 -8.67 6.63
N LEU A 47 -8.19 -7.59 5.83
CA LEU A 47 -9.32 -7.19 4.98
C LEU A 47 -9.60 -8.22 3.89
N GLY A 48 -8.57 -8.77 3.25
CA GLY A 48 -8.71 -9.82 2.25
C GLY A 48 -9.33 -11.11 2.80
N GLU A 49 -8.96 -11.51 4.02
CA GLU A 49 -9.54 -12.67 4.71
C GLU A 49 -11.03 -12.46 5.07
N ARG A 50 -11.42 -11.23 5.37
CA ARG A 50 -12.80 -10.85 5.73
C ARG A 50 -13.64 -10.39 4.54
N LYS A 51 -13.09 -10.43 3.35
CA LYS A 51 -13.74 -9.97 2.12
C LYS A 51 -15.05 -10.72 1.86
N ASN A 52 -16.12 -9.97 1.66
CA ASN A 52 -17.42 -10.48 1.29
C ASN A 52 -18.07 -9.57 0.24
N GLY A 53 -17.59 -9.68 -1.01
CA GLY A 53 -18.09 -8.90 -2.14
C GLY A 53 -17.55 -7.47 -2.26
N GLN A 54 -16.68 -7.01 -1.35
CA GLN A 54 -16.01 -5.71 -1.49
C GLN A 54 -14.87 -5.80 -2.51
N PHE A 55 -14.66 -4.72 -3.26
CA PHE A 55 -13.46 -4.55 -4.08
C PHE A 55 -12.32 -4.01 -3.21
N ILE A 56 -11.20 -4.74 -3.14
CA ILE A 56 -10.03 -4.36 -2.35
C ILE A 56 -8.92 -3.94 -3.30
N CYS A 57 -8.55 -2.66 -3.22
CA CYS A 57 -7.40 -2.09 -3.89
C CYS A 57 -6.28 -1.83 -2.87
N GLY A 58 -5.13 -2.45 -3.07
CA GLY A 58 -3.94 -2.24 -2.27
C GLY A 58 -2.87 -1.45 -3.01
N PHE A 59 -1.96 -0.84 -2.26
CA PHE A 59 -0.79 -0.16 -2.82
C PHE A 59 0.48 -0.95 -2.52
N SER A 60 1.39 -0.99 -3.47
CA SER A 60 2.70 -1.64 -3.34
C SER A 60 3.80 -0.70 -3.81
N MET A 61 4.84 -0.58 -2.99
CA MET A 61 6.06 0.14 -3.34
C MET A 61 7.19 -0.87 -3.42
N GLU A 62 7.82 -0.96 -4.57
CA GLU A 62 8.87 -1.93 -4.85
C GLU A 62 10.07 -1.24 -5.49
N THR A 63 11.24 -1.77 -5.22
CA THR A 63 12.50 -1.34 -5.83
C THR A 63 13.02 -2.36 -6.83
N GLU A 64 12.64 -3.62 -6.69
CA GLU A 64 13.08 -4.74 -7.54
C GLU A 64 11.94 -5.72 -7.77
N ASN A 65 11.91 -6.33 -8.97
CA ASN A 65 10.90 -7.32 -9.35
C ASN A 65 9.46 -6.87 -9.04
N MET A 66 9.17 -5.58 -9.31
CA MET A 66 7.94 -4.92 -8.91
C MET A 66 6.69 -5.71 -9.33
N LEU A 67 6.62 -6.15 -10.57
CA LEU A 67 5.44 -6.86 -11.10
C LEU A 67 5.23 -8.19 -10.40
N GLU A 68 6.28 -9.00 -10.29
CA GLU A 68 6.20 -10.31 -9.65
C GLU A 68 5.82 -10.19 -8.16
N ASN A 69 6.48 -9.29 -7.44
CA ASN A 69 6.21 -9.06 -6.02
C ASN A 69 4.79 -8.54 -5.79
N SER A 70 4.31 -7.64 -6.66
CA SER A 70 2.96 -7.08 -6.58
C SER A 70 1.89 -8.13 -6.92
N ARG A 71 2.13 -9.03 -7.89
CA ARG A 71 1.24 -10.16 -8.18
C ARG A 71 1.16 -11.13 -7.00
N LYS A 72 2.28 -11.48 -6.38
CA LYS A 72 2.31 -12.29 -5.16
C LYS A 72 1.52 -11.63 -4.02
N LYS A 73 1.61 -10.31 -3.88
CA LYS A 73 0.83 -9.56 -2.88
C LYS A 73 -0.67 -9.60 -3.20
N LEU A 74 -1.05 -9.42 -4.46
CA LEU A 74 -2.44 -9.48 -4.91
C LEU A 74 -3.10 -10.82 -4.50
N GLU A 75 -2.44 -11.92 -4.80
CA GLU A 75 -2.93 -13.26 -4.48
C GLU A 75 -2.93 -13.52 -2.96
N LYS A 76 -1.78 -13.33 -2.31
CA LYS A 76 -1.60 -13.62 -0.88
C LYS A 76 -2.54 -12.84 0.03
N LYS A 77 -2.93 -11.62 -0.39
CA LYS A 77 -3.80 -10.74 0.39
C LYS A 77 -5.22 -10.68 -0.16
N ASN A 78 -5.58 -11.53 -1.11
CA ASN A 78 -6.90 -11.61 -1.71
C ASN A 78 -7.43 -10.24 -2.18
N CYS A 79 -6.55 -9.42 -2.79
CA CYS A 79 -6.91 -8.13 -3.38
C CYS A 79 -7.46 -8.31 -4.78
N ASP A 80 -8.32 -7.39 -5.22
CA ASP A 80 -8.81 -7.32 -6.60
C ASP A 80 -7.86 -6.54 -7.49
N MET A 81 -7.15 -5.58 -6.90
CA MET A 81 -6.17 -4.75 -7.60
C MET A 81 -5.01 -4.37 -6.67
N ILE A 82 -3.83 -4.28 -7.24
CA ILE A 82 -2.65 -3.64 -6.63
C ILE A 82 -2.22 -2.48 -7.53
N VAL A 83 -2.04 -1.32 -6.94
CA VAL A 83 -1.40 -0.17 -7.55
C VAL A 83 0.07 -0.21 -7.18
N ALA A 84 0.90 -0.62 -8.14
CA ALA A 84 2.33 -0.80 -7.92
C ALA A 84 3.13 0.43 -8.34
N ASN A 85 3.95 0.94 -7.45
CA ASN A 85 4.86 2.06 -7.68
C ASN A 85 6.31 1.57 -7.67
N ASN A 86 7.07 1.91 -8.73
CA ASN A 86 8.49 1.61 -8.83
C ASN A 86 9.32 2.80 -8.36
N LEU A 87 9.88 2.72 -7.18
CA LEU A 87 10.68 3.81 -6.58
C LEU A 87 11.99 4.11 -7.32
N LYS A 88 12.45 3.23 -8.21
CA LYS A 88 13.66 3.46 -9.02
C LYS A 88 13.42 4.33 -10.25
N GLN A 89 12.17 4.62 -10.60
CA GLN A 89 11.86 5.49 -11.74
C GLN A 89 11.87 6.96 -11.34
N ASP A 90 12.53 7.79 -12.15
CA ASP A 90 12.57 9.24 -11.95
C ASP A 90 11.15 9.83 -12.01
N GLY A 91 10.74 10.48 -10.92
CA GLY A 91 9.41 11.06 -10.79
C GLY A 91 8.36 10.15 -10.13
N ALA A 92 8.75 8.95 -9.69
CA ALA A 92 7.90 8.00 -8.96
C ALA A 92 8.15 8.02 -7.44
N GLY A 93 9.02 8.90 -6.93
CA GLY A 93 9.44 8.93 -5.53
C GLY A 93 8.57 9.75 -4.59
N PHE A 94 8.93 9.68 -3.29
CA PHE A 94 8.32 10.52 -2.25
C PHE A 94 8.69 12.00 -2.44
N GLY A 95 7.76 12.90 -2.09
CA GLY A 95 8.00 14.35 -2.07
C GLY A 95 7.69 15.09 -3.38
N GLY A 96 7.53 14.39 -4.50
CA GLY A 96 7.05 14.97 -5.76
C GLY A 96 5.52 14.96 -5.87
N ASN A 97 4.98 15.75 -6.81
CA ASN A 97 3.55 15.77 -7.13
C ASN A 97 3.18 14.81 -8.27
N THR A 98 4.16 14.09 -8.83
CA THR A 98 3.95 13.11 -9.91
C THR A 98 4.17 11.69 -9.42
N ASN A 99 3.62 10.72 -10.18
CA ASN A 99 3.87 9.31 -9.96
C ASN A 99 3.81 8.53 -11.28
N ILE A 100 4.42 7.33 -11.27
CA ILE A 100 4.34 6.35 -12.33
C ILE A 100 3.92 5.04 -11.67
N VAL A 101 2.74 4.56 -12.00
CA VAL A 101 2.18 3.36 -11.38
C VAL A 101 1.74 2.34 -12.41
N THR A 102 1.72 1.08 -12.01
CA THR A 102 1.11 -0.01 -12.76
C THR A 102 -0.10 -0.53 -12.00
N LEU A 103 -1.25 -0.57 -12.65
CA LEU A 103 -2.47 -1.18 -12.12
C LEU A 103 -2.40 -2.67 -12.44
N ILE A 104 -2.42 -3.51 -11.41
CA ILE A 104 -2.31 -4.97 -11.54
C ILE A 104 -3.55 -5.60 -10.96
N THR A 105 -4.26 -6.38 -11.77
CA THR A 105 -5.37 -7.23 -11.35
C THR A 105 -5.02 -8.69 -11.64
N LYS A 106 -5.96 -9.59 -11.40
CA LYS A 106 -5.77 -11.01 -11.72
C LYS A 106 -5.54 -11.22 -13.22
N ASP A 107 -6.26 -10.48 -14.06
CA ASP A 107 -6.33 -10.70 -15.51
C ASP A 107 -5.58 -9.63 -16.32
N ASP A 108 -5.36 -8.44 -15.72
CA ASP A 108 -4.83 -7.28 -16.43
C ASP A 108 -3.60 -6.67 -15.74
N GLU A 109 -2.81 -6.01 -16.56
CA GLU A 109 -1.67 -5.21 -16.15
C GLU A 109 -1.61 -3.96 -17.02
N VAL A 110 -1.86 -2.79 -16.44
CA VAL A 110 -1.91 -1.51 -17.14
C VAL A 110 -0.90 -0.56 -16.54
N GLN A 111 0.18 -0.29 -17.26
CA GLN A 111 1.14 0.75 -16.87
C GLN A 111 0.59 2.11 -17.26
N LEU A 112 0.50 3.02 -16.29
CA LEU A 112 0.15 4.42 -16.53
C LEU A 112 1.41 5.23 -16.84
N GLU A 113 1.26 6.24 -17.67
CA GLU A 113 2.31 7.21 -17.93
C GLU A 113 2.58 8.07 -16.68
N LYS A 114 3.69 8.82 -16.70
CA LYS A 114 3.97 9.79 -15.63
C LYS A 114 2.92 10.88 -15.61
N MET A 115 2.23 11.01 -14.52
CA MET A 115 1.16 12.00 -14.32
C MET A 115 1.14 12.49 -12.86
N THR A 116 0.32 13.47 -12.57
CA THR A 116 0.11 13.95 -11.19
C THR A 116 -0.56 12.89 -10.34
N LYS A 117 -0.40 12.99 -9.03
CA LYS A 117 -1.07 12.07 -8.08
C LYS A 117 -2.58 12.14 -8.15
N ASP A 118 -3.13 13.32 -8.46
CA ASP A 118 -4.57 13.52 -8.65
C ASP A 118 -5.07 12.77 -9.90
N GLU A 119 -4.36 12.91 -11.03
CA GLU A 119 -4.65 12.17 -12.26
C GLU A 119 -4.53 10.65 -12.07
N VAL A 120 -3.51 10.19 -11.31
CA VAL A 120 -3.38 8.77 -10.95
C VAL A 120 -4.60 8.30 -10.16
N ALA A 121 -5.07 9.09 -9.19
CA ALA A 121 -6.24 8.76 -8.39
C ALA A 121 -7.51 8.64 -9.27
N GLU A 122 -7.73 9.57 -10.20
CA GLU A 122 -8.83 9.52 -11.17
C GLU A 122 -8.76 8.24 -12.01
N LYS A 123 -7.58 7.91 -12.56
CA LYS A 123 -7.39 6.69 -13.36
C LYS A 123 -7.66 5.40 -12.57
N ILE A 124 -7.28 5.36 -11.31
CA ILE A 124 -7.60 4.24 -10.42
C ILE A 124 -9.11 4.08 -10.28
N PHE A 125 -9.84 5.17 -10.02
CA PHE A 125 -11.30 5.12 -9.89
C PHE A 125 -11.98 4.78 -11.20
N ASP A 126 -11.57 5.36 -12.32
CA ASP A 126 -12.10 5.03 -13.65
C ASP A 126 -11.96 3.53 -13.93
N PHE A 127 -10.79 2.96 -13.63
CA PHE A 127 -10.52 1.55 -13.81
C PHE A 127 -11.43 0.67 -12.92
N ILE A 128 -11.64 1.05 -11.66
CA ILE A 128 -12.51 0.31 -10.73
C ILE A 128 -13.98 0.39 -11.17
N LEU A 129 -14.43 1.55 -11.66
CA LEU A 129 -15.83 1.79 -12.02
C LEU A 129 -16.21 1.20 -13.39
N SER A 130 -15.23 0.93 -14.25
CA SER A 130 -15.45 0.32 -15.57
C SER A 130 -15.63 -1.20 -15.53
N ARG A 131 -15.58 -1.83 -14.36
CA ARG A 131 -15.69 -3.29 -14.14
C ARG A 131 -17.04 -3.76 -13.61
#